data_82a86581f445a09677947ecaf3edf671
#
_entry.id   82a86581f445a09677947ecaf3edf671
#
_cell.length_a   1.000
_cell.length_b   1.000
_cell.length_c   1.000
_cell.angle_alpha   90.00
_cell.angle_beta   90.00
_cell.angle_gamma   90.00
#
_symmetry.space_group_name_H-M   'P 1'
#
loop_
_entity.id
_entity.type
_entity.pdbx_description
1 polymer ?
#
loop_
_entity_poly.entity_id
_entity_poly.type
_entity_poly.pdbx_seq_one_letter_code
_entity_poly.pdbx_strand_id
1 'polypeptide(L)'
;LGDVYKRQFLNILTECCIKDYPYTPFADAFHTMRSMLLPVLYLMGSEVPKADVYHAICTGYGGLLACLGGHVYKKKVLLTEHGIYTREREEEIIRAKWVQPAFKKQWISFFYMLSDIIYTRAFLVSALFTNAMHAQIQMGCDKEKCRVVENGINYERLSPIPLKEEDGWVDIGAIVRLAPIKDIKTMIYAFYELCTTREHVRLHIMGCLLYTS
;
A
#
# COMPACT_ATOMS: atom_id res chain seq x y z
N LEU A 1 -28.30 17.09 21.52
CA LEU A 1 -27.88 15.83 20.85
C LEU A 1 -26.34 15.72 20.79
N GLY A 2 -25.61 16.75 20.33
CA GLY A 2 -24.15 16.69 20.19
C GLY A 2 -23.39 16.36 21.48
N ASP A 3 -23.82 16.83 22.62
CA ASP A 3 -23.14 16.57 23.89
C ASP A 3 -23.35 15.17 24.43
N VAL A 4 -24.49 14.54 24.10
CA VAL A 4 -24.78 13.15 24.46
C VAL A 4 -23.82 12.20 23.73
N TYR A 5 -23.65 12.38 22.41
CA TYR A 5 -22.73 11.57 21.61
C TYR A 5 -21.26 11.77 22.01
N LYS A 6 -20.85 12.99 22.35
CA LYS A 6 -19.52 13.27 22.88
C LYS A 6 -19.26 12.52 24.19
N ARG A 7 -20.21 12.54 25.12
CA ARG A 7 -20.09 11.81 26.40
C ARG A 7 -20.05 10.31 26.18
N GLN A 8 -20.91 9.77 25.32
CA GLN A 8 -20.90 8.34 24.98
C GLN A 8 -19.55 7.91 24.40
N PHE A 9 -19.02 8.66 23.44
CA PHE A 9 -17.70 8.37 22.87
C PHE A 9 -16.61 8.39 23.93
N LEU A 10 -16.56 9.41 24.78
CA LEU A 10 -15.56 9.50 25.85
C LEU A 10 -15.71 8.38 26.86
N ASN A 11 -16.92 7.96 27.22
CA ASN A 11 -17.14 6.83 28.13
C ASN A 11 -16.63 5.53 27.53
N ILE A 12 -16.98 5.22 26.27
CA ILE A 12 -16.51 4.02 25.57
C ILE A 12 -14.98 4.02 25.47
N LEU A 13 -14.38 5.16 25.12
CA LEU A 13 -12.93 5.27 25.04
C LEU A 13 -12.26 5.10 26.40
N THR A 14 -12.86 5.67 27.45
CA THR A 14 -12.34 5.52 28.83
C THR A 14 -12.40 4.05 29.28
N GLU A 15 -13.49 3.36 29.03
CA GLU A 15 -13.63 1.93 29.35
C GLU A 15 -12.60 1.10 28.59
N CYS A 16 -12.41 1.37 27.29
CA CYS A 16 -11.40 0.72 26.48
C CYS A 16 -9.98 0.98 27.03
N CYS A 17 -9.67 2.24 27.40
CA CYS A 17 -8.36 2.57 27.97
C CYS A 17 -8.10 1.85 29.30
N ILE A 18 -9.08 1.81 30.19
CA ILE A 18 -8.94 1.11 31.48
C ILE A 18 -8.71 -0.38 31.27
N LYS A 19 -9.42 -0.99 30.34
CA LYS A 19 -9.37 -2.43 30.08
C LYS A 19 -8.12 -2.85 29.30
N ASP A 20 -7.85 -2.19 28.19
CA ASP A 20 -6.87 -2.66 27.21
C ASP A 20 -5.53 -1.91 27.28
N TYR A 21 -5.53 -0.72 27.87
CA TYR A 21 -4.34 0.17 27.96
C TYR A 21 -4.14 0.76 29.36
N PRO A 22 -4.15 -0.05 30.46
CA PRO A 22 -4.19 0.46 31.83
C PRO A 22 -2.95 1.30 32.24
N TYR A 23 -1.83 1.14 31.51
CA TYR A 23 -0.59 1.87 31.76
C TYR A 23 -0.30 2.98 30.74
N THR A 24 -1.27 3.30 29.89
CA THR A 24 -1.10 4.32 28.87
C THR A 24 -1.91 5.56 29.24
N PRO A 25 -1.34 6.79 29.12
CA PRO A 25 -2.09 8.00 29.35
C PRO A 25 -3.33 8.09 28.46
N PHE A 26 -4.46 8.48 29.03
CA PHE A 26 -5.72 8.63 28.29
C PHE A 26 -5.57 9.55 27.07
N ALA A 27 -4.79 10.65 27.20
CA ALA A 27 -4.54 11.58 26.11
C ALA A 27 -3.92 10.88 24.88
N ASP A 28 -2.97 9.96 25.10
CA ASP A 28 -2.30 9.25 24.02
C ASP A 28 -3.26 8.30 23.30
N ALA A 29 -4.11 7.58 24.05
CA ALA A 29 -5.17 6.75 23.48
C ALA A 29 -6.18 7.58 22.70
N PHE A 30 -6.62 8.71 23.26
CA PHE A 30 -7.54 9.64 22.59
C PHE A 30 -6.98 10.17 21.28
N HIS A 31 -5.73 10.66 21.27
CA HIS A 31 -5.11 11.18 20.05
C HIS A 31 -4.86 10.09 19.01
N THR A 32 -4.52 8.88 19.42
CA THR A 32 -4.36 7.74 18.52
C THR A 32 -5.69 7.38 17.87
N MET A 33 -6.74 7.17 18.64
CA MET A 33 -8.07 6.86 18.10
C MET A 33 -8.61 7.98 17.21
N ARG A 34 -8.42 9.24 17.61
CA ARG A 34 -8.78 10.39 16.78
C ARG A 34 -8.06 10.36 15.43
N SER A 35 -6.75 10.07 15.42
CA SER A 35 -5.94 10.02 14.19
C SER A 35 -6.38 8.90 13.24
N MET A 36 -6.87 7.78 13.76
CA MET A 36 -7.43 6.69 12.97
C MET A 36 -8.82 7.03 12.42
N LEU A 37 -9.70 7.51 13.29
CA LEU A 37 -11.12 7.67 12.96
C LEU A 37 -11.43 8.94 12.17
N LEU A 38 -10.74 10.03 12.43
CA LEU A 38 -11.03 11.32 11.81
C LEU A 38 -10.97 11.30 10.27
N PRO A 39 -9.95 10.69 9.63
CA PRO A 39 -9.93 10.55 8.18
C PRO A 39 -11.10 9.73 7.64
N VAL A 40 -11.48 8.64 8.32
CA VAL A 40 -12.62 7.79 7.93
C VAL A 40 -13.92 8.58 8.01
N LEU A 41 -14.16 9.28 9.13
CA LEU A 41 -15.36 10.10 9.32
C LEU A 41 -15.44 11.22 8.29
N TYR A 42 -14.31 11.84 7.96
CA TYR A 42 -14.24 12.87 6.93
C TYR A 42 -14.62 12.30 5.54
N LEU A 43 -14.09 11.14 5.18
CA LEU A 43 -14.44 10.46 3.92
C LEU A 43 -15.91 10.06 3.88
N MET A 44 -16.46 9.54 4.98
CA MET A 44 -17.86 9.17 5.06
C MET A 44 -18.82 10.36 4.93
N GLY A 45 -18.39 11.54 5.33
CA GLY A 45 -19.13 12.80 5.16
C GLY A 45 -18.89 13.51 3.83
N SER A 46 -18.00 12.99 2.97
CA SER A 46 -17.64 13.63 1.70
C SER A 46 -18.66 13.27 0.62
N GLU A 47 -18.92 14.24 -0.27
CA GLU A 47 -19.67 13.97 -1.49
C GLU A 47 -18.79 13.18 -2.48
N VAL A 48 -19.34 12.07 -2.96
CA VAL A 48 -18.68 11.24 -3.96
C VAL A 48 -19.30 11.52 -5.33
N PRO A 49 -18.53 11.81 -6.37
CA PRO A 49 -19.09 12.06 -7.70
C PRO A 49 -19.80 10.81 -8.23
N LYS A 50 -20.93 11.02 -8.92
CA LYS A 50 -21.68 9.94 -9.55
C LYS A 50 -20.87 9.36 -10.71
N ALA A 51 -20.69 8.05 -10.71
CA ALA A 51 -19.97 7.31 -11.75
C ALA A 51 -20.63 5.94 -11.99
N ASP A 52 -20.32 5.33 -13.12
CA ASP A 52 -20.82 3.99 -13.46
C ASP A 52 -20.00 2.87 -12.83
N VAL A 53 -18.72 3.13 -12.54
CA VAL A 53 -17.79 2.22 -11.87
C VAL A 53 -16.89 3.04 -10.97
N TYR A 54 -16.59 2.51 -9.79
CA TYR A 54 -15.61 3.08 -8.87
C TYR A 54 -14.38 2.19 -8.85
N HIS A 55 -13.23 2.74 -9.23
CA HIS A 55 -11.98 2.00 -9.32
C HIS A 55 -10.95 2.56 -8.34
N ALA A 56 -10.57 1.75 -7.36
CA ALA A 56 -9.49 2.07 -6.43
C ALA A 56 -8.19 1.38 -6.85
N ILE A 57 -7.07 2.05 -6.60
CA ILE A 57 -5.72 1.52 -6.89
C ILE A 57 -4.97 1.05 -5.64
N CYS A 58 -5.62 1.08 -4.50
CA CYS A 58 -5.11 0.54 -3.24
C CYS A 58 -6.29 0.27 -2.29
N THR A 59 -6.06 -0.55 -1.31
CA THR A 59 -6.93 -0.68 -0.16
C THR A 59 -6.86 0.51 0.78
N GLY A 60 -7.09 0.76 1.84
CA GLY A 60 -6.97 1.98 2.66
C GLY A 60 -8.03 3.03 2.32
N TYR A 61 -7.68 4.29 2.47
CA TYR A 61 -8.65 5.40 2.36
C TYR A 61 -9.23 5.57 0.96
N GLY A 62 -8.41 5.38 -0.09
CA GLY A 62 -8.89 5.45 -1.48
C GLY A 62 -9.89 4.35 -1.80
N GLY A 63 -9.62 3.13 -1.36
CA GLY A 63 -10.55 2.00 -1.48
C GLY A 63 -11.84 2.22 -0.70
N LEU A 64 -11.76 2.79 0.51
CA LEU A 64 -12.93 3.11 1.31
C LEU A 64 -13.83 4.14 0.59
N LEU A 65 -13.25 5.17 -0.02
CA LEU A 65 -13.99 6.16 -0.80
C LEU A 65 -14.68 5.54 -2.01
N ALA A 66 -13.99 4.65 -2.74
CA ALA A 66 -14.59 3.91 -3.84
C ALA A 66 -15.76 3.01 -3.38
N CYS A 67 -15.61 2.35 -2.24
CA CYS A 67 -16.68 1.56 -1.63
C CYS A 67 -17.88 2.43 -1.22
N LEU A 68 -17.64 3.64 -0.71
CA LEU A 68 -18.70 4.60 -0.38
C LEU A 68 -19.49 4.97 -1.64
N GLY A 69 -18.81 5.34 -2.73
CA GLY A 69 -19.44 5.65 -4.01
C GLY A 69 -20.25 4.48 -4.56
N GLY A 70 -19.66 3.28 -4.56
CA GLY A 70 -20.35 2.05 -4.96
C GLY A 70 -21.59 1.76 -4.12
N HIS A 71 -21.55 2.05 -2.81
CA HIS A 71 -22.68 1.87 -1.91
C HIS A 71 -23.80 2.89 -2.17
N VAL A 72 -23.46 4.17 -2.24
CA VAL A 72 -24.41 5.28 -2.41
C VAL A 72 -25.14 5.16 -3.76
N TYR A 73 -24.39 4.91 -4.83
CA TYR A 73 -24.95 4.89 -6.20
C TYR A 73 -25.28 3.47 -6.72
N LYS A 74 -25.14 2.43 -5.88
CA LYS A 74 -25.37 1.02 -6.24
C LYS A 74 -24.59 0.59 -7.46
N LYS A 75 -23.32 0.96 -7.51
CA LYS A 75 -22.39 0.68 -8.63
C LYS A 75 -21.31 -0.31 -8.22
N LYS A 76 -20.66 -0.93 -9.22
CA LYS A 76 -19.57 -1.87 -8.99
C LYS A 76 -18.31 -1.16 -8.54
N VAL A 77 -17.57 -1.81 -7.65
CA VAL A 77 -16.27 -1.36 -7.16
C VAL A 77 -15.21 -2.30 -7.71
N LEU A 78 -14.18 -1.74 -8.33
CA LEU A 78 -12.98 -2.46 -8.77
C LEU A 78 -11.81 -2.05 -7.89
N LEU A 79 -10.94 -3.00 -7.60
CA LEU A 79 -9.69 -2.75 -6.89
C LEU A 79 -8.53 -3.27 -7.75
N THR A 80 -7.50 -2.45 -7.95
CA THR A 80 -6.21 -2.89 -8.50
C THR A 80 -5.13 -2.57 -7.48
N GLU A 81 -4.37 -3.56 -7.06
CA GLU A 81 -3.23 -3.36 -6.17
C GLU A 81 -1.93 -3.60 -6.91
N HIS A 82 -1.07 -2.57 -6.93
CA HIS A 82 0.30 -2.64 -7.46
C HIS A 82 1.30 -3.23 -6.44
N GLY A 83 0.99 -3.13 -5.17
CA GLY A 83 1.64 -3.75 -4.01
C GLY A 83 0.56 -4.06 -2.99
N ILE A 84 0.86 -4.85 -1.99
CA ILE A 84 -0.09 -5.18 -0.92
C ILE A 84 -0.05 -4.08 0.13
N TYR A 85 -0.92 -3.09 -0.04
CA TYR A 85 -0.98 -1.89 0.80
C TYR A 85 -0.94 -2.19 2.30
N THR A 86 -1.72 -3.17 2.75
CA THR A 86 -1.80 -3.54 4.17
C THR A 86 -0.46 -4.01 4.72
N ARG A 87 0.29 -4.83 3.95
CA ARG A 87 1.64 -5.30 4.35
C ARG A 87 2.63 -4.15 4.40
N GLU A 88 2.56 -3.24 3.45
CA GLU A 88 3.40 -2.04 3.43
C GLU A 88 3.13 -1.15 4.65
N ARG A 89 1.85 -0.97 5.02
CA ARG A 89 1.46 -0.23 6.23
C ARG A 89 1.88 -0.94 7.50
N GLU A 90 1.76 -2.24 7.58
CA GLU A 90 2.23 -3.03 8.72
C GLU A 90 3.73 -2.84 8.95
N GLU A 91 4.55 -3.00 7.90
CA GLU A 91 6.00 -2.79 7.99
C GLU A 91 6.36 -1.36 8.38
N GLU A 92 5.65 -0.37 7.82
CA GLU A 92 5.84 1.03 8.18
C GLU A 92 5.53 1.29 9.66
N ILE A 93 4.39 0.80 10.16
CA ILE A 93 3.98 0.97 11.54
C ILE A 93 4.95 0.27 12.50
N ILE A 94 5.44 -0.92 12.14
CA ILE A 94 6.44 -1.63 12.95
C ILE A 94 7.71 -0.78 13.11
N ARG A 95 8.16 -0.14 12.04
CA ARG A 95 9.37 0.70 12.02
C ARG A 95 9.13 2.13 12.52
N ALA A 96 7.88 2.58 12.58
CA ALA A 96 7.53 3.95 12.91
C ALA A 96 7.94 4.32 14.34
N LYS A 97 8.68 5.44 14.48
CA LYS A 97 9.05 6.02 15.77
C LYS A 97 7.96 6.92 16.34
N TRP A 98 7.07 7.45 15.49
CA TRP A 98 5.96 8.33 15.88
C TRP A 98 4.76 7.57 16.45
N VAL A 99 4.67 6.25 16.20
CA VAL A 99 3.64 5.39 16.77
C VAL A 99 4.16 4.81 18.09
N GLN A 100 3.46 5.09 19.17
CA GLN A 100 3.79 4.48 20.47
C GLN A 100 3.66 2.95 20.39
N PRO A 101 4.59 2.19 21.01
CA PRO A 101 4.59 0.73 20.95
C PRO A 101 3.26 0.08 21.34
N ALA A 102 2.59 0.64 22.35
CA ALA A 102 1.28 0.16 22.82
C ALA A 102 0.19 0.18 21.75
N PHE A 103 0.27 1.10 20.78
CA PHE A 103 -0.75 1.29 19.75
C PHE A 103 -0.39 0.72 18.38
N LYS A 104 0.81 0.13 18.20
CA LYS A 104 1.23 -0.43 16.90
C LYS A 104 0.26 -1.52 16.42
N LYS A 105 -0.12 -2.43 17.30
CA LYS A 105 -1.09 -3.48 17.00
C LYS A 105 -2.44 -2.90 16.57
N GLN A 106 -2.89 -1.84 17.24
CA GLN A 106 -4.15 -1.17 16.92
C GLN A 106 -4.14 -0.56 15.51
N TRP A 107 -3.06 0.14 15.15
CA TRP A 107 -2.88 0.70 13.81
C TRP A 107 -2.84 -0.39 12.74
N ILE A 108 -2.11 -1.47 12.97
CA ILE A 108 -2.04 -2.60 12.04
C ILE A 108 -3.43 -3.20 11.84
N SER A 109 -4.14 -3.53 12.94
CA SER A 109 -5.51 -4.06 12.87
C SER A 109 -6.49 -3.13 12.15
N PHE A 110 -6.32 -1.81 12.30
CA PHE A 110 -7.12 -0.82 11.60
C PHE A 110 -6.93 -0.91 10.06
N PHE A 111 -5.70 -1.03 9.58
CA PHE A 111 -5.45 -1.16 8.14
C PHE A 111 -5.94 -2.51 7.59
N TYR A 112 -5.82 -3.59 8.37
CA TYR A 112 -6.40 -4.88 8.00
C TYR A 112 -7.92 -4.80 7.90
N MET A 113 -8.59 -4.15 8.85
CA MET A 113 -10.03 -3.91 8.80
C MET A 113 -10.46 -3.12 7.56
N LEU A 114 -9.72 -2.06 7.18
CA LEU A 114 -10.01 -1.30 5.96
C LEU A 114 -9.90 -2.19 4.72
N SER A 115 -8.86 -3.03 4.64
CA SER A 115 -8.68 -3.95 3.51
C SER A 115 -9.78 -5.01 3.45
N ASP A 116 -10.19 -5.57 4.57
CA ASP A 116 -11.28 -6.54 4.65
C ASP A 116 -12.61 -5.95 4.12
N ILE A 117 -12.95 -4.73 4.53
CA ILE A 117 -14.11 -4.01 4.01
C ILE A 117 -14.05 -3.89 2.49
N ILE A 118 -12.88 -3.53 1.95
CA ILE A 118 -12.72 -3.28 0.52
C ILE A 118 -12.75 -4.59 -0.26
N TYR A 119 -12.05 -5.63 0.18
CA TYR A 119 -12.09 -6.96 -0.44
C TYR A 119 -13.50 -7.55 -0.43
N THR A 120 -14.23 -7.37 0.67
CA THR A 120 -15.63 -7.82 0.76
C THR A 120 -16.53 -7.09 -0.24
N ARG A 121 -16.37 -5.79 -0.40
CA ARG A 121 -17.22 -4.93 -1.23
C ARG A 121 -16.82 -4.90 -2.70
N ALA A 122 -15.57 -5.16 -3.03
CA ALA A 122 -15.10 -5.20 -4.41
C ALA A 122 -15.82 -6.29 -5.22
N PHE A 123 -16.22 -5.92 -6.43
CA PHE A 123 -16.75 -6.85 -7.43
C PHE A 123 -15.62 -7.66 -8.07
N LEU A 124 -14.46 -7.03 -8.28
CA LEU A 124 -13.27 -7.64 -8.84
C LEU A 124 -12.04 -6.99 -8.22
N VAL A 125 -11.04 -7.83 -7.93
CA VAL A 125 -9.74 -7.43 -7.39
C VAL A 125 -8.65 -7.91 -8.33
N SER A 126 -7.77 -7.01 -8.77
CA SER A 126 -6.65 -7.36 -9.63
C SER A 126 -5.30 -7.12 -8.95
N ALA A 127 -4.36 -8.00 -9.23
CA ALA A 127 -2.96 -7.91 -8.84
C ALA A 127 -2.07 -7.95 -10.07
N LEU A 128 -0.84 -7.44 -9.98
CA LEU A 128 0.10 -7.42 -11.11
C LEU A 128 0.73 -8.78 -11.40
N PHE A 129 0.77 -9.69 -10.43
CA PHE A 129 1.40 -11.01 -10.57
C PHE A 129 0.81 -12.01 -9.57
N THR A 130 1.01 -13.28 -9.86
CA THR A 130 0.38 -14.41 -9.14
C THR A 130 0.68 -14.38 -7.63
N ASN A 131 1.91 -14.09 -7.21
CA ASN A 131 2.24 -14.05 -5.79
C ASN A 131 1.51 -12.93 -5.03
N ALA A 132 1.27 -11.78 -5.68
CA ALA A 132 0.46 -10.72 -5.09
C ALA A 132 -1.01 -11.15 -4.96
N MET A 133 -1.57 -11.82 -5.98
CA MET A 133 -2.91 -12.41 -5.90
C MET A 133 -3.02 -13.42 -4.74
N HIS A 134 -2.03 -14.29 -4.57
CA HIS A 134 -2.03 -15.23 -3.44
C HIS A 134 -1.99 -14.50 -2.09
N ALA A 135 -1.23 -13.40 -1.98
CA ALA A 135 -1.21 -12.59 -0.78
C ALA A 135 -2.58 -11.93 -0.50
N GLN A 136 -3.27 -11.43 -1.53
CA GLN A 136 -4.64 -10.91 -1.40
C GLN A 136 -5.61 -11.98 -0.85
N ILE A 137 -5.52 -13.19 -1.36
CA ILE A 137 -6.34 -14.32 -0.90
C ILE A 137 -6.02 -14.67 0.56
N GLN A 138 -4.75 -14.73 0.93
CA GLN A 138 -4.32 -14.98 2.31
C GLN A 138 -4.81 -13.89 3.28
N MET A 139 -5.02 -12.68 2.79
CA MET A 139 -5.54 -11.55 3.55
C MET A 139 -7.07 -11.44 3.54
N GLY A 140 -7.77 -12.48 3.07
CA GLY A 140 -9.21 -12.59 3.13
C GLY A 140 -9.96 -12.21 1.85
N CYS A 141 -9.26 -11.89 0.75
CA CYS A 141 -9.95 -11.68 -0.52
C CYS A 141 -10.48 -12.99 -1.09
N ASP A 142 -11.72 -12.98 -1.54
CA ASP A 142 -12.32 -14.13 -2.22
C ASP A 142 -11.58 -14.44 -3.52
N LYS A 143 -11.09 -15.68 -3.65
CA LYS A 143 -10.35 -16.16 -4.81
C LYS A 143 -11.11 -15.97 -6.13
N GLU A 144 -12.43 -16.10 -6.11
CA GLU A 144 -13.24 -15.97 -7.32
C GLU A 144 -13.27 -14.54 -7.87
N LYS A 145 -13.02 -13.54 -7.01
CA LYS A 145 -12.92 -12.14 -7.39
C LYS A 145 -11.52 -11.76 -7.88
N CYS A 146 -10.49 -12.56 -7.58
CA CYS A 146 -9.11 -12.23 -7.88
C CYS A 146 -8.74 -12.50 -9.34
N ARG A 147 -8.00 -11.59 -9.95
CA ARG A 147 -7.43 -11.73 -11.30
C ARG A 147 -6.01 -11.19 -11.32
N VAL A 148 -5.16 -11.80 -12.15
CA VAL A 148 -3.85 -11.25 -12.47
C VAL A 148 -3.98 -10.41 -13.73
N VAL A 149 -3.57 -9.15 -13.64
CA VAL A 149 -3.50 -8.22 -14.77
C VAL A 149 -2.13 -7.57 -14.73
N GLU A 150 -1.23 -8.10 -15.53
CA GLU A 150 0.17 -7.68 -15.56
C GLU A 150 0.32 -6.27 -16.14
N ASN A 151 1.39 -5.58 -15.74
CA ASN A 151 1.76 -4.32 -16.37
C ASN A 151 2.25 -4.57 -17.79
N GLY A 152 1.89 -3.67 -18.72
CA GLY A 152 2.36 -3.69 -20.08
C GLY A 152 3.38 -2.58 -20.35
N ILE A 153 4.03 -2.70 -21.50
CA ILE A 153 4.89 -1.68 -22.08
C ILE A 153 4.39 -1.34 -23.49
N ASN A 154 4.71 -0.14 -23.96
CA ASN A 154 4.45 0.21 -25.35
C ASN A 154 5.52 -0.44 -26.24
N TYR A 155 5.24 -1.65 -26.71
CA TYR A 155 6.14 -2.44 -27.53
C TYR A 155 6.45 -1.76 -28.86
N GLU A 156 5.46 -1.17 -29.54
CA GLU A 156 5.63 -0.49 -30.82
C GLU A 156 6.59 0.68 -30.74
N ARG A 157 6.60 1.39 -29.62
CA ARG A 157 7.53 2.48 -29.36
C ARG A 157 8.95 2.00 -29.09
N LEU A 158 9.11 0.85 -28.44
CA LEU A 158 10.42 0.36 -27.96
C LEU A 158 11.07 -0.59 -28.95
N SER A 159 10.31 -1.36 -29.72
CA SER A 159 10.84 -2.36 -30.66
C SER A 159 11.73 -1.80 -31.79
N PRO A 160 11.53 -0.56 -32.29
CA PRO A 160 12.42 0.00 -33.30
C PRO A 160 13.78 0.47 -32.78
N ILE A 161 13.98 0.49 -31.45
CA ILE A 161 15.26 0.91 -30.87
C ILE A 161 16.34 -0.10 -31.28
N PRO A 162 17.42 0.33 -31.98
CA PRO A 162 18.44 -0.58 -32.45
C PRO A 162 19.18 -1.20 -31.26
N LEU A 163 19.58 -2.45 -31.43
CA LEU A 163 20.48 -3.09 -30.49
C LEU A 163 21.84 -2.42 -30.53
N LYS A 164 22.57 -2.49 -29.43
CA LYS A 164 23.94 -2.03 -29.34
C LYS A 164 24.82 -2.78 -30.35
N GLU A 165 25.72 -2.06 -31.03
CA GLU A 165 26.75 -2.68 -31.85
C GLU A 165 27.71 -3.53 -30.99
N GLU A 166 28.17 -4.62 -31.53
CA GLU A 166 29.09 -5.51 -30.83
C GLU A 166 30.49 -4.84 -30.66
N ASP A 167 30.85 -4.49 -29.44
CA ASP A 167 32.11 -3.87 -29.08
C ASP A 167 32.98 -4.76 -28.17
N GLY A 168 32.57 -6.02 -27.99
CA GLY A 168 33.24 -6.98 -27.11
C GLY A 168 32.93 -6.80 -25.63
N TRP A 169 32.07 -5.85 -25.27
CA TRP A 169 31.64 -5.59 -23.90
C TRP A 169 30.21 -6.01 -23.65
N VAL A 170 29.97 -6.62 -22.51
CA VAL A 170 28.61 -6.90 -22.01
C VAL A 170 28.18 -5.75 -21.11
N ASP A 171 27.16 -5.01 -21.54
CA ASP A 171 26.59 -3.92 -20.78
C ASP A 171 25.37 -4.41 -19.99
N ILE A 172 25.41 -4.24 -18.68
CA ILE A 172 24.31 -4.54 -17.77
C ILE A 172 23.67 -3.22 -17.39
N GLY A 173 22.39 -3.02 -17.77
CA GLY A 173 21.66 -1.81 -17.47
C GLY A 173 20.70 -1.99 -16.29
N ALA A 174 20.66 -1.03 -15.38
CA ALA A 174 19.67 -0.94 -14.33
C ALA A 174 19.04 0.45 -14.32
N ILE A 175 17.71 0.51 -14.50
CA ILE A 175 16.93 1.75 -14.39
C ILE A 175 16.13 1.67 -13.10
N VAL A 176 16.61 2.35 -12.06
CA VAL A 176 16.06 2.19 -10.70
C VAL A 176 16.00 3.53 -9.97
N ARG A 177 14.97 3.67 -9.10
CA ARG A 177 14.95 4.75 -8.12
C ARG A 177 16.01 4.45 -7.04
N LEU A 178 16.87 5.43 -6.74
CA LEU A 178 17.88 5.29 -5.69
C LEU A 178 17.21 5.40 -4.31
N ALA A 179 16.66 4.30 -3.85
CA ALA A 179 15.96 4.19 -2.57
C ALA A 179 16.38 2.89 -1.86
N PRO A 180 16.40 2.84 -0.51
CA PRO A 180 16.83 1.69 0.26
C PRO A 180 16.20 0.36 -0.16
N ILE A 181 14.91 0.39 -0.50
CA ILE A 181 14.15 -0.80 -0.94
C ILE A 181 14.69 -1.42 -2.25
N LYS A 182 15.43 -0.68 -3.05
CA LYS A 182 16.03 -1.17 -4.31
C LYS A 182 17.39 -1.81 -4.13
N ASP A 183 17.93 -1.71 -2.93
CA ASP A 183 19.18 -2.35 -2.51
C ASP A 183 20.33 -2.26 -3.54
N ILE A 184 20.58 -1.05 -3.99
CA ILE A 184 21.64 -0.74 -4.98
C ILE A 184 23.01 -1.23 -4.51
N LYS A 185 23.21 -1.24 -3.19
CA LYS A 185 24.49 -1.69 -2.61
C LYS A 185 24.73 -3.16 -2.90
N THR A 186 23.75 -4.02 -2.69
CA THR A 186 23.86 -5.46 -3.04
C THR A 186 24.07 -5.65 -4.54
N MET A 187 23.40 -4.87 -5.39
CA MET A 187 23.62 -4.93 -6.84
C MET A 187 25.07 -4.60 -7.21
N ILE A 188 25.68 -3.57 -6.60
CA ILE A 188 27.08 -3.21 -6.85
C ILE A 188 28.03 -4.33 -6.38
N TYR A 189 27.78 -4.92 -5.22
CA TYR A 189 28.59 -6.05 -4.75
C TYR A 189 28.46 -7.27 -5.65
N ALA A 190 27.25 -7.62 -6.08
CA ALA A 190 27.05 -8.72 -7.02
C ALA A 190 27.77 -8.47 -8.37
N PHE A 191 27.78 -7.22 -8.84
CA PHE A 191 28.54 -6.85 -10.03
C PHE A 191 30.07 -6.95 -9.79
N TYR A 192 30.55 -6.55 -8.62
CA TYR A 192 31.96 -6.73 -8.25
C TYR A 192 32.35 -8.21 -8.29
N GLU A 193 31.56 -9.11 -7.73
CA GLU A 193 31.82 -10.56 -7.82
C GLU A 193 31.79 -11.05 -9.28
N LEU A 194 30.89 -10.55 -10.11
CA LEU A 194 30.89 -10.89 -11.54
C LEU A 194 32.21 -10.50 -12.22
N CYS A 195 32.77 -9.33 -11.90
CA CYS A 195 34.05 -8.87 -12.46
C CYS A 195 35.24 -9.75 -12.11
N THR A 196 35.14 -10.57 -11.04
CA THR A 196 36.22 -11.54 -10.70
C THR A 196 36.22 -12.77 -11.61
N THR A 197 35.10 -13.05 -12.29
CA THR A 197 34.90 -14.25 -13.11
C THR A 197 34.71 -13.95 -14.61
N ARG A 198 34.41 -12.69 -14.95
CA ARG A 198 34.15 -12.24 -16.32
C ARG A 198 34.89 -10.93 -16.60
N GLU A 199 35.60 -10.92 -17.71
CA GLU A 199 36.21 -9.71 -18.28
C GLU A 199 35.19 -9.00 -19.20
N HIS A 200 35.48 -7.74 -19.52
CA HIS A 200 34.70 -6.92 -20.45
C HIS A 200 33.21 -6.80 -20.09
N VAL A 201 32.91 -6.60 -18.81
CA VAL A 201 31.53 -6.29 -18.30
C VAL A 201 31.46 -4.86 -17.79
N ARG A 202 30.34 -4.19 -18.02
CA ARG A 202 30.06 -2.84 -17.53
C ARG A 202 28.68 -2.80 -16.87
N LEU A 203 28.55 -2.07 -15.76
CA LEU A 203 27.27 -1.82 -15.08
C LEU A 203 26.89 -0.35 -15.24
N HIS A 204 25.73 -0.11 -15.84
CA HIS A 204 25.14 1.20 -16.00
C HIS A 204 23.95 1.32 -15.07
N ILE A 205 24.04 2.20 -14.05
CA ILE A 205 22.94 2.48 -13.13
C ILE A 205 22.36 3.85 -13.48
N MET A 206 21.14 3.85 -13.99
CA MET A 206 20.39 5.06 -14.33
C MET A 206 19.25 5.25 -13.33
N GLY A 207 19.23 6.40 -12.70
CA GLY A 207 18.18 6.68 -11.71
C GLY A 207 18.25 8.08 -11.13
N CYS A 208 17.21 8.45 -10.39
CA CYS A 208 17.10 9.73 -9.73
C CYS A 208 16.90 9.53 -8.23
N LEU A 209 17.55 10.37 -7.43
CA LEU A 209 17.17 10.60 -6.04
C LEU A 209 15.85 11.38 -6.05
N LEU A 210 14.76 10.74 -5.65
CA LEU A 210 13.59 11.50 -5.24
C LEU A 210 13.92 12.14 -3.89
N TYR A 211 14.14 13.46 -3.91
CA TYR A 211 14.12 14.22 -2.68
C TYR A 211 12.69 14.13 -2.12
N THR A 212 12.48 13.26 -1.15
CA THR A 212 11.31 13.35 -0.28
C THR A 212 11.65 14.41 0.75
N SER A 213 11.18 15.62 0.48
CA SER A 213 11.07 16.67 1.49
C SER A 213 10.08 16.27 2.58
#